data_5cf8d2f069b382f842b20a2bfcc55e67
#
_entry.id   5cf8d2f069b382f842b20a2bfcc55e67
#
_cell.length_a   1.000
_cell.length_b   1.000
_cell.length_c   1.000
_cell.angle_alpha   90.00
_cell.angle_beta   90.00
_cell.angle_gamma   90.00
#
_symmetry.space_group_name_H-M   'P 1'
#
loop_
_entity.id
_entity.type
_entity.pdbx_description
1 polymer ?
#
loop_
_entity_poly.entity_id
_entity_poly.type
_entity_poly.pdbx_seq_one_letter_code
_entity_poly.pdbx_strand_id
1 'polypeptide(L)'
;GNMLMKLMAHHAYLPIKASICVSAPLNLAASSAAIQVGFSRVYQWHLMKSMKRNLLTKMQTVDMTASLKVSSADIAKMTTFFEFDEHITSVLHGFRDANDYYEKCSALHDLVLIDKPTLILHAKDDPFMDDRVIPGPPLINNHVAYELSEFGGHVGFLESLSARSKLWLPQRITHFLSEFLC
;
A
#
# COMPACT_ATOMS: atom_id res chain seq x y z
N GLY A 1 -0.80 1.50 4.70
CA GLY A 1 0.50 0.88 5.04
C GLY A 1 1.66 1.67 4.48
N ASN A 2 1.81 1.76 3.18
CA ASN A 2 2.95 2.45 2.54
C ASN A 2 3.13 3.91 3.02
N MET A 3 2.05 4.70 3.08
CA MET A 3 2.10 6.08 3.63
C MET A 3 2.55 6.11 5.09
N LEU A 4 2.14 5.14 5.92
CA LEU A 4 2.60 5.06 7.30
C LEU A 4 4.11 4.81 7.35
N MET A 5 4.64 3.92 6.53
CA MET A 5 6.09 3.66 6.48
C MET A 5 6.87 4.90 6.04
N LYS A 6 6.39 5.64 5.02
CA LYS A 6 6.97 6.95 4.64
C LYS A 6 6.93 7.94 5.79
N LEU A 7 5.81 8.02 6.52
CA LEU A 7 5.67 8.88 7.68
C LEU A 7 6.70 8.52 8.77
N MET A 8 6.81 7.22 9.10
CA MET A 8 7.75 6.74 10.12
C MET A 8 9.21 7.00 9.74
N ALA A 9 9.55 6.90 8.46
CA ALA A 9 10.90 7.13 7.96
C ALA A 9 11.31 8.61 7.96
N HIS A 10 10.37 9.54 7.75
CA HIS A 10 10.70 10.95 7.51
C HIS A 10 10.21 11.91 8.60
N HIS A 11 9.44 11.46 9.57
CA HIS A 11 8.84 12.28 10.62
C HIS A 11 9.07 11.72 12.03
N ALA A 12 10.32 11.49 12.38
CA ALA A 12 10.76 10.95 13.68
C ALA A 12 10.25 11.76 14.89
N TYR A 13 9.96 13.06 14.71
CA TYR A 13 9.49 13.97 15.76
C TYR A 13 8.04 13.70 16.21
N LEU A 14 7.27 12.93 15.46
CA LEU A 14 5.89 12.63 15.83
C LEU A 14 5.85 11.74 17.09
N PRO A 15 4.86 11.96 17.99
CA PRO A 15 4.73 11.21 19.24
C PRO A 15 4.14 9.79 19.02
N ILE A 16 4.70 9.05 18.05
CA ILE A 16 4.33 7.66 17.75
C ILE A 16 5.29 6.75 18.50
N LYS A 17 4.79 5.89 19.37
CA LYS A 17 5.60 4.94 20.15
C LYS A 17 5.99 3.70 19.34
N ALA A 18 5.05 3.18 18.55
CA ALA A 18 5.26 2.01 17.69
C ALA A 18 4.28 2.05 16.50
N SER A 19 4.58 1.32 15.44
CA SER A 19 3.69 1.21 14.27
C SER A 19 3.58 -0.21 13.75
N ILE A 20 2.47 -0.51 13.08
CA ILE A 20 2.25 -1.80 12.41
C ILE A 20 1.75 -1.54 10.99
N CYS A 21 2.31 -2.29 10.07
CA CYS A 21 1.96 -2.25 8.67
C CYS A 21 1.64 -3.66 8.17
N VAL A 22 0.44 -3.85 7.66
CA VAL A 22 -0.01 -5.16 7.15
C VAL A 22 -0.25 -5.04 5.65
N SER A 23 0.34 -5.95 4.89
CA SER A 23 0.14 -6.12 3.45
C SER A 23 0.26 -4.81 2.65
N ALA A 24 1.27 -4.02 2.98
CA ALA A 24 1.47 -2.73 2.32
C ALA A 24 2.21 -2.87 1.00
N PRO A 25 1.80 -2.14 -0.03
CA PRO A 25 2.52 -2.05 -1.29
C PRO A 25 3.80 -1.20 -1.13
N LEU A 26 4.83 -1.75 -0.48
CA LEU A 26 6.09 -1.04 -0.20
C LEU A 26 6.82 -0.61 -1.49
N ASN A 27 6.59 -1.32 -2.58
CA ASN A 27 6.99 -0.97 -3.94
C ASN A 27 5.72 -0.77 -4.79
N LEU A 28 5.36 0.49 -5.04
CA LEU A 28 4.12 0.83 -5.74
C LEU A 28 4.11 0.34 -7.19
N ALA A 29 5.24 0.43 -7.89
CA ALA A 29 5.35 -0.05 -9.27
C ALA A 29 5.13 -1.57 -9.36
N ALA A 30 5.74 -2.33 -8.45
CA ALA A 30 5.58 -3.78 -8.37
C ALA A 30 4.12 -4.16 -8.06
N SER A 31 3.49 -3.51 -7.09
CA SER A 31 2.10 -3.76 -6.72
C SER A 31 1.13 -3.36 -7.83
N SER A 32 1.37 -2.23 -8.51
CA SER A 32 0.57 -1.81 -9.68
C SER A 32 0.66 -2.81 -10.83
N ALA A 33 1.82 -3.45 -11.02
CA ALA A 33 1.99 -4.51 -12.01
C ALA A 33 1.33 -5.83 -11.56
N ALA A 34 1.50 -6.23 -10.31
CA ALA A 34 0.98 -7.50 -9.78
C ALA A 34 -0.56 -7.57 -9.84
N ILE A 35 -1.26 -6.48 -9.49
CA ILE A 35 -2.72 -6.45 -9.50
C ILE A 35 -3.33 -6.54 -10.91
N GLN A 36 -2.53 -6.37 -11.96
CA GLN A 36 -2.97 -6.50 -13.35
C GLN A 36 -2.96 -7.94 -13.87
N VAL A 37 -2.51 -8.92 -13.07
CA VAL A 37 -2.33 -10.31 -13.50
C VAL A 37 -3.33 -11.22 -12.81
N GLY A 38 -3.78 -12.25 -13.52
CA GLY A 38 -4.62 -13.31 -12.97
C GLY A 38 -5.94 -12.82 -12.37
N PHE A 39 -6.35 -13.42 -11.28
CA PHE A 39 -7.60 -13.11 -10.59
C PHE A 39 -7.60 -11.72 -9.93
N SER A 40 -6.42 -11.16 -9.62
CA SER A 40 -6.27 -9.83 -9.04
C SER A 40 -6.86 -8.71 -9.92
N ARG A 41 -7.00 -8.94 -11.23
CA ARG A 41 -7.69 -8.04 -12.15
C ARG A 41 -9.13 -7.73 -11.75
N VAL A 42 -9.83 -8.67 -11.10
CA VAL A 42 -11.21 -8.46 -10.62
C VAL A 42 -11.20 -7.42 -9.48
N TYR A 43 -10.21 -7.50 -8.59
CA TYR A 43 -10.03 -6.51 -7.53
C TYR A 43 -9.65 -5.15 -8.10
N GLN A 44 -8.71 -5.12 -9.06
CA GLN A 44 -8.35 -3.87 -9.75
C GLN A 44 -9.60 -3.20 -10.36
N TRP A 45 -10.41 -3.97 -11.08
CA TRP A 45 -11.65 -3.46 -11.67
C TRP A 45 -12.59 -2.86 -10.60
N HIS A 46 -12.78 -3.56 -9.49
CA HIS A 46 -13.64 -3.10 -8.39
C HIS A 46 -13.13 -1.78 -7.77
N LEU A 47 -11.85 -1.71 -7.48
CA LEU A 47 -11.20 -0.52 -6.90
C LEU A 47 -11.22 0.65 -7.89
N MET A 48 -10.87 0.42 -9.16
CA MET A 48 -10.91 1.41 -10.23
C MET A 48 -12.32 2.00 -10.42
N LYS A 49 -13.35 1.16 -10.33
CA LYS A 49 -14.75 1.63 -10.40
C LYS A 49 -15.06 2.64 -9.29
N SER A 50 -14.61 2.37 -8.07
CA SER A 50 -14.81 3.26 -6.92
C SER A 50 -14.00 4.56 -7.06
N MET A 51 -12.72 4.46 -7.42
CA MET A 51 -11.82 5.60 -7.61
C MET A 51 -12.34 6.55 -8.69
N LYS A 52 -12.70 6.03 -9.86
CA LYS A 52 -13.28 6.82 -10.96
C LYS A 52 -14.57 7.51 -10.55
N ARG A 53 -15.48 6.80 -9.89
CA ARG A 53 -16.73 7.39 -9.40
C ARG A 53 -16.46 8.55 -8.44
N ASN A 54 -15.56 8.37 -7.47
CA ASN A 54 -15.26 9.41 -6.49
C ASN A 54 -14.63 10.64 -7.16
N LEU A 55 -13.72 10.43 -8.11
CA LEU A 55 -13.12 11.53 -8.87
C LEU A 55 -14.17 12.28 -9.70
N LEU A 56 -14.98 11.57 -10.47
CA LEU A 56 -16.04 12.17 -11.30
C LEU A 56 -17.07 12.93 -10.46
N THR A 57 -17.41 12.42 -9.27
CA THR A 57 -18.30 13.14 -8.33
C THR A 57 -17.62 14.42 -7.84
N LYS A 58 -16.33 14.38 -7.48
CA LYS A 58 -15.60 15.54 -7.04
C LYS A 58 -15.48 16.61 -8.14
N MET A 59 -15.31 16.22 -9.38
CA MET A 59 -15.26 17.13 -10.54
C MET A 59 -16.57 17.89 -10.79
N GLN A 60 -17.69 17.43 -10.23
CA GLN A 60 -18.96 18.18 -10.28
C GLN A 60 -18.97 19.42 -9.37
N THR A 61 -18.15 19.41 -8.33
CA THR A 61 -18.11 20.47 -7.31
C THR A 61 -16.83 21.29 -7.34
N VAL A 62 -15.76 20.73 -7.92
CA VAL A 62 -14.45 21.36 -8.04
C VAL A 62 -14.03 21.35 -9.51
N ASP A 63 -13.78 22.51 -10.07
CA ASP A 63 -13.21 22.58 -11.42
C ASP A 63 -11.75 22.11 -11.40
N MET A 64 -11.55 20.92 -11.95
CA MET A 64 -10.23 20.28 -12.08
C MET A 64 -9.73 20.29 -13.55
N THR A 65 -10.47 20.91 -14.47
CA THR A 65 -10.16 20.90 -15.90
C THR A 65 -8.84 21.61 -16.23
N ALA A 66 -8.50 22.65 -15.46
CA ALA A 66 -7.23 23.36 -15.60
C ALA A 66 -6.02 22.50 -15.18
N SER A 67 -6.22 21.58 -14.23
CA SER A 67 -5.16 20.71 -13.68
C SER A 67 -5.07 19.39 -14.43
N LEU A 68 -6.23 18.77 -14.73
CA LEU A 68 -6.29 17.47 -15.41
C LEU A 68 -6.42 17.70 -16.91
N LYS A 69 -5.48 17.17 -17.68
CA LYS A 69 -5.50 17.23 -19.16
C LYS A 69 -6.34 16.11 -19.78
N VAL A 70 -7.28 15.54 -19.03
CA VAL A 70 -8.14 14.42 -19.45
C VAL A 70 -9.60 14.77 -19.19
N SER A 71 -10.47 14.33 -20.09
CA SER A 71 -11.92 14.51 -19.94
C SER A 71 -12.55 13.46 -19.03
N SER A 72 -13.80 13.70 -18.57
CA SER A 72 -14.57 12.70 -17.84
C SER A 72 -14.76 11.41 -18.64
N ALA A 73 -14.83 11.50 -19.98
CA ALA A 73 -14.92 10.33 -20.86
C ALA A 73 -13.63 9.51 -20.88
N ASP A 74 -12.46 10.17 -20.81
CA ASP A 74 -11.17 9.49 -20.73
C ASP A 74 -10.99 8.81 -19.37
N ILE A 75 -11.35 9.47 -18.27
CA ILE A 75 -11.35 8.89 -16.94
C ILE A 75 -12.24 7.63 -16.88
N ALA A 76 -13.41 7.68 -17.49
CA ALA A 76 -14.34 6.53 -17.52
C ALA A 76 -13.73 5.30 -18.22
N LYS A 77 -12.85 5.50 -19.22
CA LYS A 77 -12.18 4.43 -19.98
C LYS A 77 -10.97 3.81 -19.28
N MET A 78 -10.37 4.48 -18.30
CA MET A 78 -9.20 3.96 -17.59
C MET A 78 -9.53 2.62 -16.93
N THR A 79 -8.65 1.65 -17.07
CA THR A 79 -8.86 0.26 -16.60
C THR A 79 -7.82 -0.19 -15.58
N THR A 80 -6.66 0.48 -15.53
CA THR A 80 -5.54 0.10 -14.67
C THR A 80 -5.17 1.21 -13.68
N PHE A 81 -4.54 0.83 -12.57
CA PHE A 81 -3.96 1.81 -11.64
C PHE A 81 -2.90 2.66 -12.33
N PHE A 82 -2.07 2.05 -13.20
CA PHE A 82 -1.03 2.79 -13.90
C PHE A 82 -1.62 3.94 -14.74
N GLU A 83 -2.69 3.67 -15.53
CA GLU A 83 -3.36 4.73 -16.31
C GLU A 83 -3.93 5.83 -15.40
N PHE A 84 -4.52 5.46 -14.29
CA PHE A 84 -5.08 6.43 -13.34
C PHE A 84 -3.96 7.25 -12.66
N ASP A 85 -2.88 6.60 -12.27
CA ASP A 85 -1.75 7.27 -11.63
C ASP A 85 -1.00 8.16 -12.61
N GLU A 86 -0.88 7.74 -13.88
CA GLU A 86 -0.24 8.53 -14.95
C GLU A 86 -0.98 9.84 -15.23
N HIS A 87 -2.29 9.77 -15.34
CA HIS A 87 -3.08 10.92 -15.81
C HIS A 87 -3.77 11.70 -14.70
N ILE A 88 -3.92 11.14 -13.53
CA ILE A 88 -4.63 11.76 -12.40
C ILE A 88 -3.71 11.97 -11.20
N THR A 89 -3.19 10.88 -10.61
CA THR A 89 -2.45 10.98 -9.34
C THR A 89 -1.16 11.79 -9.52
N SER A 90 -0.35 11.47 -10.53
CA SER A 90 0.89 12.19 -10.80
C SER A 90 0.65 13.68 -11.07
N VAL A 91 -0.34 13.98 -11.91
CA VAL A 91 -0.68 15.36 -12.29
C VAL A 91 -1.16 16.18 -11.09
N LEU A 92 -2.08 15.64 -10.28
CA LEU A 92 -2.65 16.34 -9.12
C LEU A 92 -1.62 16.59 -8.01
N HIS A 93 -0.61 15.75 -7.91
CA HIS A 93 0.40 15.84 -6.86
C HIS A 93 1.76 16.37 -7.34
N GLY A 94 1.85 16.81 -8.61
CA GLY A 94 3.04 17.47 -9.15
C GLY A 94 4.21 16.52 -9.46
N PHE A 95 3.93 15.25 -9.67
CA PHE A 95 4.90 14.29 -10.20
C PHE A 95 4.97 14.40 -11.73
N ARG A 96 6.11 14.05 -12.29
CA ARG A 96 6.34 14.05 -13.73
C ARG A 96 5.42 13.06 -14.47
N ASP A 97 5.29 11.86 -13.92
CA ASP A 97 4.56 10.73 -14.47
C ASP A 97 4.27 9.69 -13.35
N ALA A 98 3.60 8.57 -13.67
CA ALA A 98 3.33 7.51 -12.71
C ALA A 98 4.60 6.86 -12.16
N ASN A 99 5.65 6.72 -12.98
CA ASN A 99 6.90 6.12 -12.51
C ASN A 99 7.61 7.02 -11.50
N ASP A 100 7.65 8.33 -11.74
CA ASP A 100 8.19 9.31 -10.78
C ASP A 100 7.40 9.30 -9.46
N TYR A 101 6.07 9.18 -9.53
CA TYR A 101 5.22 8.99 -8.36
C TYR A 101 5.57 7.70 -7.62
N TYR A 102 5.68 6.58 -8.31
CA TYR A 102 5.99 5.28 -7.71
C TYR A 102 7.39 5.28 -7.09
N GLU A 103 8.38 5.82 -7.76
CA GLU A 103 9.75 5.91 -7.26
C GLU A 103 9.83 6.72 -5.97
N LYS A 104 9.25 7.93 -5.94
CA LYS A 104 9.31 8.84 -4.81
C LYS A 104 8.41 8.43 -3.64
N CYS A 105 7.29 7.76 -3.92
CA CYS A 105 6.28 7.43 -2.92
C CYS A 105 6.36 5.98 -2.40
N SER A 106 7.14 5.10 -3.01
CA SER A 106 7.42 3.77 -2.46
C SER A 106 8.24 3.86 -1.18
N ALA A 107 7.83 3.13 -0.15
CA ALA A 107 8.50 3.14 1.15
C ALA A 107 9.62 2.11 1.27
N LEU A 108 9.77 1.20 0.32
CA LEU A 108 10.68 0.05 0.40
C LEU A 108 12.12 0.45 0.78
N HIS A 109 12.65 1.46 0.11
CA HIS A 109 14.02 1.94 0.36
C HIS A 109 14.15 2.86 1.58
N ASP A 110 13.03 3.37 2.11
CA ASP A 110 13.02 4.23 3.27
C ASP A 110 12.92 3.47 4.60
N LEU A 111 12.67 2.16 4.58
CA LEU A 111 12.54 1.35 5.78
C LEU A 111 13.79 1.42 6.68
N VAL A 112 14.97 1.56 6.08
CA VAL A 112 16.24 1.71 6.80
C VAL A 112 16.31 3.01 7.63
N LEU A 113 15.49 4.01 7.33
CA LEU A 113 15.43 5.30 8.02
C LEU A 113 14.47 5.29 9.23
N ILE A 114 13.69 4.24 9.41
CA ILE A 114 12.74 4.14 10.52
C ILE A 114 13.49 3.98 11.83
N ASP A 115 13.24 4.86 12.79
CA ASP A 115 13.93 4.92 14.09
C ASP A 115 13.06 4.48 15.27
N LYS A 116 11.84 4.00 15.02
CA LYS A 116 10.89 3.56 16.04
C LYS A 116 10.41 2.13 15.80
N PRO A 117 10.04 1.40 16.87
CA PRO A 117 9.54 0.04 16.77
C PRO A 117 8.42 -0.08 15.71
N THR A 118 8.68 -0.87 14.70
CA THR A 118 7.75 -1.03 13.57
C THR A 118 7.66 -2.50 13.18
N LEU A 119 6.45 -3.03 13.13
CA LEU A 119 6.17 -4.38 12.65
C LEU A 119 5.57 -4.31 11.24
N ILE A 120 6.17 -5.04 10.31
CA ILE A 120 5.65 -5.19 8.95
C ILE A 120 5.28 -6.65 8.73
N LEU A 121 4.04 -6.90 8.34
CA LEU A 121 3.50 -8.23 8.09
C LEU A 121 3.11 -8.37 6.62
N HIS A 122 3.65 -9.38 5.95
CA HIS A 122 3.28 -9.76 4.59
C HIS A 122 3.02 -11.26 4.49
N ALA A 123 2.32 -11.68 3.44
CA ALA A 123 2.15 -13.07 3.06
C ALA A 123 2.62 -13.29 1.62
N LYS A 124 3.27 -14.43 1.35
CA LYS A 124 3.75 -14.76 0.00
C LYS A 124 2.61 -15.00 -1.00
N ASP A 125 1.46 -15.43 -0.50
CA ASP A 125 0.25 -15.70 -1.28
C ASP A 125 -0.66 -14.47 -1.43
N ASP A 126 -0.16 -13.25 -1.10
CA ASP A 126 -0.94 -12.03 -1.30
C ASP A 126 -1.11 -11.74 -2.81
N PRO A 127 -2.35 -11.72 -3.32
CA PRO A 127 -2.60 -11.57 -4.74
C PRO A 127 -2.29 -10.16 -5.30
N PHE A 128 -1.97 -9.19 -4.43
CA PHE A 128 -1.72 -7.80 -4.83
C PHE A 128 -0.24 -7.42 -4.84
N MET A 129 0.62 -8.38 -4.51
CA MET A 129 2.06 -8.14 -4.36
C MET A 129 2.86 -9.27 -5.01
N ASP A 130 4.12 -9.00 -5.28
CA ASP A 130 5.10 -9.98 -5.70
C ASP A 130 6.41 -9.81 -4.90
N ASP A 131 7.40 -10.64 -5.19
CA ASP A 131 8.66 -10.69 -4.42
C ASP A 131 9.42 -9.33 -4.41
N ARG A 132 9.15 -8.43 -5.36
CA ARG A 132 9.77 -7.09 -5.41
C ARG A 132 9.28 -6.15 -4.31
N VAL A 133 8.22 -6.52 -3.58
CA VAL A 133 7.72 -5.77 -2.41
C VAL A 133 8.45 -6.19 -1.13
N ILE A 134 9.10 -7.36 -1.15
CA ILE A 134 9.78 -7.93 0.02
C ILE A 134 11.11 -7.22 0.24
N PRO A 135 11.33 -6.59 1.41
CA PRO A 135 12.59 -5.93 1.71
C PRO A 135 13.70 -6.96 1.91
N GLY A 136 14.82 -6.77 1.21
CA GLY A 136 16.05 -7.51 1.51
C GLY A 136 16.72 -7.04 2.81
N PRO A 137 17.63 -7.85 3.39
CA PRO A 137 18.30 -7.52 4.66
C PRO A 137 18.92 -6.12 4.74
N PRO A 138 19.52 -5.55 3.69
CA PRO A 138 20.09 -4.21 3.74
C PRO A 138 19.07 -3.07 3.91
N LEU A 139 17.78 -3.36 3.65
CA LEU A 139 16.69 -2.37 3.74
C LEU A 139 15.99 -2.39 5.10
N ILE A 140 16.36 -3.28 6.00
CA ILE A 140 15.75 -3.44 7.33
C ILE A 140 16.81 -3.13 8.39
N ASN A 141 16.46 -2.25 9.33
CA ASN A 141 17.29 -1.94 10.50
C ASN A 141 16.71 -2.61 11.77
N ASN A 142 17.36 -2.38 12.91
CA ASN A 142 17.00 -2.98 14.20
C ASN A 142 15.64 -2.51 14.78
N HIS A 143 15.04 -1.46 14.21
CA HIS A 143 13.72 -0.96 14.62
C HIS A 143 12.57 -1.60 13.84
N VAL A 144 12.87 -2.27 12.73
CA VAL A 144 11.86 -2.87 11.85
C VAL A 144 11.89 -4.39 11.98
N ALA A 145 10.84 -4.94 12.57
CA ALA A 145 10.54 -6.38 12.52
C ALA A 145 9.73 -6.68 11.26
N TYR A 146 10.28 -7.49 10.35
CA TYR A 146 9.61 -7.92 9.14
C TYR A 146 9.25 -9.40 9.22
N GLU A 147 7.97 -9.71 9.09
CA GLU A 147 7.44 -11.08 9.13
C GLU A 147 6.75 -11.41 7.79
N LEU A 148 7.22 -12.47 7.14
CA LEU A 148 6.68 -12.98 5.89
C LEU A 148 6.07 -14.37 6.13
N SER A 149 4.75 -14.45 6.10
CA SER A 149 4.02 -15.72 6.19
C SER A 149 3.97 -16.43 4.84
N GLU A 150 3.98 -17.77 4.84
CA GLU A 150 3.75 -18.56 3.61
C GLU A 150 2.31 -18.35 3.10
N PHE A 151 1.35 -18.30 4.02
CA PHE A 151 -0.06 -18.13 3.74
C PHE A 151 -0.64 -17.01 4.60
N GLY A 152 -1.56 -16.25 4.05
CA GLY A 152 -2.21 -15.13 4.74
C GLY A 152 -3.12 -14.33 3.82
N GLY A 153 -2.93 -14.46 2.53
CA GLY A 153 -3.57 -13.60 1.56
C GLY A 153 -3.30 -12.13 1.86
N HIS A 154 -4.21 -11.24 1.50
CA HIS A 154 -4.01 -9.81 1.75
C HIS A 154 -4.25 -9.42 3.22
N VAL A 155 -5.24 -9.98 3.90
CA VAL A 155 -5.58 -9.65 5.30
C VAL A 155 -6.18 -10.82 6.08
N GLY A 156 -6.12 -12.03 5.56
CA GLY A 156 -6.73 -13.21 6.17
C GLY A 156 -5.97 -13.68 7.40
N PHE A 157 -4.75 -14.12 7.22
CA PHE A 157 -3.84 -14.61 8.27
C PHE A 157 -4.54 -15.52 9.29
N LEU A 158 -5.06 -16.66 8.78
CA LEU A 158 -5.75 -17.65 9.61
C LEU A 158 -4.76 -18.69 10.16
N GLU A 159 -4.84 -19.02 11.46
CA GLU A 159 -4.03 -20.09 12.04
C GLU A 159 -4.36 -21.48 11.47
N SER A 160 -5.62 -21.69 11.08
CA SER A 160 -6.06 -22.96 10.48
C SER A 160 -7.34 -22.75 9.66
N LEU A 161 -7.64 -23.71 8.79
CA LEU A 161 -8.88 -23.73 8.01
C LEU A 161 -10.05 -24.45 8.76
N SER A 162 -9.95 -24.65 10.07
CA SER A 162 -11.01 -25.29 10.86
C SER A 162 -12.15 -24.33 11.20
N ALA A 163 -13.32 -24.87 11.50
CA ALA A 163 -14.49 -24.08 11.91
C ALA A 163 -14.29 -23.25 13.20
N ARG A 164 -13.18 -23.46 13.92
CA ARG A 164 -12.76 -22.71 15.10
C ARG A 164 -11.47 -21.93 14.85
N SER A 165 -11.20 -21.57 13.59
CA SER A 165 -10.00 -20.80 13.22
C SER A 165 -9.91 -19.51 14.02
N LYS A 166 -8.80 -19.34 14.72
CA LYS A 166 -8.47 -18.07 15.35
C LYS A 166 -7.87 -17.14 14.31
N LEU A 167 -8.27 -15.89 14.36
CA LEU A 167 -7.65 -14.83 13.57
C LEU A 167 -6.27 -14.54 14.17
N TRP A 168 -5.22 -14.97 13.50
CA TRP A 168 -3.84 -14.77 13.96
C TRP A 168 -3.46 -13.28 13.98
N LEU A 169 -3.87 -12.54 12.97
CA LEU A 169 -3.49 -11.13 12.80
C LEU A 169 -3.85 -10.24 14.01
N PRO A 170 -5.08 -10.25 14.58
CA PRO A 170 -5.39 -9.46 15.75
C PRO A 170 -4.54 -9.84 16.98
N GLN A 171 -4.24 -11.13 17.16
CA GLN A 171 -3.41 -11.59 18.27
C GLN A 171 -1.97 -11.09 18.11
N ARG A 172 -1.40 -11.21 16.92
CA ARG A 172 -0.03 -10.75 16.64
C ARG A 172 0.11 -9.23 16.80
N ILE A 173 -0.89 -8.46 16.31
CA ILE A 173 -0.96 -7.01 16.48
C ILE A 173 -1.00 -6.65 17.97
N THR A 174 -1.91 -7.25 18.72
CA THR A 174 -2.07 -6.97 20.17
C THR A 174 -0.81 -7.33 20.93
N HIS A 175 -0.19 -8.46 20.64
CA HIS A 175 1.07 -8.89 21.27
C HIS A 175 2.18 -7.86 21.03
N PHE A 176 2.41 -7.44 19.79
CA PHE A 176 3.44 -6.44 19.48
C PHE A 176 3.17 -5.11 20.20
N LEU A 177 1.94 -4.60 20.12
CA LEU A 177 1.61 -3.31 20.73
C LEU A 177 1.67 -3.32 22.25
N SER A 178 1.41 -4.46 22.91
CA SER A 178 1.45 -4.57 24.36
C SER A 178 2.84 -4.26 24.94
N GLU A 179 3.91 -4.41 24.18
CA GLU A 179 5.26 -4.07 24.59
C GLU A 179 5.48 -2.55 24.73
N PHE A 180 4.61 -1.73 24.15
CA PHE A 180 4.76 -0.26 24.08
C PHE A 180 3.61 0.52 24.74
N LEU A 181 2.64 -0.18 25.35
CA LEU A 181 1.45 0.41 25.98
C LEU A 181 1.60 0.68 27.49
N CYS A 182 2.82 0.58 28.04
CA CYS A 182 3.10 0.89 29.44
C CYS A 182 3.22 2.38 29.68
#